data_59ac9d6a9dbcf4ef6f1c325f3724c93c
#
_entry.id   59ac9d6a9dbcf4ef6f1c325f3724c93c
#
_cell.length_a   1.000
_cell.length_b   1.000
_cell.length_c   1.000
_cell.angle_alpha   90.00
_cell.angle_beta   90.00
_cell.angle_gamma   90.00
#
_symmetry.space_group_name_H-M   'P 1'
#
loop_
_entity.id
_entity.type
_entity.pdbx_description
1 polymer ?
#
loop_
_entity_poly.entity_id
_entity_poly.type
_entity_poly.pdbx_seq_one_letter_code
_entity_poly.pdbx_strand_id
1 'polypeptide(L)'
;PDSFNYVHPFIMEDELTIYFASNIPGGYGGYDIYKATRAKKSAKFSNITNLGPNVNTPGQEVFPAMRDDSLLYFSSDGHVGMGGLDIFVSVLKNNQFQQAENMMVPINSCWDEIGMIYDETPSLDPKSKSPYLAKGFFSSNRPGGRGGDDIYYFVLRPLVYSIAGFVKDAATLQYIDGAEVEIIGSDGSSYKTLTDI
;
A
#
# COMPACT_ATOMS: atom_id res chain seq x y z
N PRO A 1 -28.33 -24.24 -6.79
CA PRO A 1 -27.05 -23.80 -6.27
C PRO A 1 -26.36 -23.04 -7.36
N ASP A 2 -25.93 -21.82 -7.04
CA ASP A 2 -25.18 -20.99 -7.95
C ASP A 2 -23.87 -21.70 -8.28
N SER A 3 -23.45 -21.67 -9.53
CA SER A 3 -22.24 -22.35 -10.00
C SER A 3 -20.99 -21.47 -9.86
N PHE A 4 -21.06 -20.38 -9.06
CA PHE A 4 -19.99 -19.42 -8.82
C PHE A 4 -19.74 -19.22 -7.31
N ASN A 5 -18.56 -18.72 -6.98
CA ASN A 5 -18.06 -18.59 -5.61
C ASN A 5 -17.99 -17.11 -5.20
N TYR A 6 -18.17 -16.87 -3.91
CA TYR A 6 -17.89 -15.61 -3.23
C TYR A 6 -16.76 -15.86 -2.24
N VAL A 7 -15.64 -15.19 -2.41
CA VAL A 7 -14.43 -15.42 -1.61
C VAL A 7 -13.79 -14.11 -1.15
N HIS A 8 -12.91 -14.19 -0.19
CA HIS A 8 -12.09 -13.07 0.31
C HIS A 8 -12.90 -11.82 0.66
N PRO A 9 -13.90 -11.92 1.57
CA PRO A 9 -14.72 -10.77 1.93
C PRO A 9 -13.95 -9.76 2.78
N PHE A 10 -14.13 -8.47 2.50
CA PHE A 10 -13.72 -7.35 3.33
C PHE A 10 -14.93 -6.47 3.62
N ILE A 11 -15.29 -6.32 4.90
CA ILE A 11 -16.38 -5.46 5.34
C ILE A 11 -15.85 -4.13 5.84
N MET A 12 -16.47 -3.02 5.41
CA MET A 12 -16.13 -1.68 5.88
C MET A 12 -16.51 -1.49 7.36
N GLU A 13 -15.90 -0.53 8.04
CA GLU A 13 -16.16 -0.25 9.47
C GLU A 13 -17.62 0.12 9.76
N ASP A 14 -18.31 0.74 8.82
CA ASP A 14 -19.75 1.04 8.92
C ASP A 14 -20.60 -0.22 8.92
N GLU A 15 -20.03 -1.36 8.53
CA GLU A 15 -20.71 -2.65 8.31
C GLU A 15 -21.84 -2.59 7.26
N LEU A 16 -21.92 -1.55 6.46
CA LEU A 16 -22.95 -1.38 5.42
C LEU A 16 -22.46 -1.71 4.02
N THR A 17 -21.14 -1.76 3.84
CA THR A 17 -20.49 -2.05 2.57
C THR A 17 -19.56 -3.25 2.72
N ILE A 18 -19.59 -4.15 1.74
CA ILE A 18 -18.68 -5.28 1.64
C ILE A 18 -18.03 -5.32 0.25
N TYR A 19 -16.74 -5.57 0.21
CA TYR A 19 -16.00 -5.93 -1.00
C TYR A 19 -15.67 -7.41 -0.95
N PHE A 20 -15.65 -8.08 -2.09
CA PHE A 20 -15.35 -9.51 -2.20
C PHE A 20 -14.92 -9.87 -3.60
N ALA A 21 -14.23 -10.98 -3.75
CA ALA A 21 -13.92 -11.54 -5.06
C ALA A 21 -14.96 -12.60 -5.45
N SER A 22 -15.32 -12.64 -6.73
CA SER A 22 -16.26 -13.63 -7.25
C SER A 22 -16.05 -13.90 -8.73
N ASN A 23 -16.31 -15.13 -9.13
CA ASN A 23 -16.37 -15.55 -10.55
C ASN A 23 -17.80 -15.52 -11.10
N ILE A 24 -18.60 -14.54 -10.69
CA ILE A 24 -19.97 -14.32 -11.22
C ILE A 24 -19.90 -14.16 -12.75
N PRO A 25 -20.73 -14.89 -13.53
CA PRO A 25 -20.76 -14.74 -14.97
C PRO A 25 -21.03 -13.31 -15.43
N GLY A 26 -20.30 -12.86 -16.45
CA GLY A 26 -20.40 -11.51 -17.00
C GLY A 26 -19.42 -10.51 -16.37
N GLY A 27 -18.46 -10.98 -15.57
CA GLY A 27 -17.29 -10.21 -15.15
C GLY A 27 -16.26 -10.04 -16.26
N TYR A 28 -15.07 -9.55 -15.89
CA TYR A 28 -13.96 -9.31 -16.82
C TYR A 28 -13.05 -10.53 -16.96
N GLY A 29 -12.91 -11.34 -15.90
CA GLY A 29 -11.96 -12.44 -15.89
C GLY A 29 -12.36 -13.65 -15.06
N GLY A 30 -11.39 -14.22 -14.36
CA GLY A 30 -11.58 -15.37 -13.49
C GLY A 30 -12.34 -14.99 -12.22
N TYR A 31 -11.65 -14.39 -11.26
CA TYR A 31 -12.25 -13.73 -10.11
C TYR A 31 -12.13 -12.23 -10.28
N ASP A 32 -13.25 -11.52 -10.18
CA ASP A 32 -13.31 -10.07 -10.17
C ASP A 32 -13.65 -9.54 -8.77
N ILE A 33 -13.25 -8.32 -8.47
CA ILE A 33 -13.68 -7.63 -7.25
C ILE A 33 -15.04 -6.98 -7.47
N TYR A 34 -15.95 -7.27 -6.53
CA TYR A 34 -17.29 -6.72 -6.45
C TYR A 34 -17.49 -5.96 -5.15
N LYS A 35 -18.46 -5.06 -5.16
CA LYS A 35 -18.99 -4.36 -4.01
C LYS A 35 -20.46 -4.72 -3.82
N ALA A 36 -20.90 -4.91 -2.59
CA ALA A 36 -22.32 -4.96 -2.24
C ALA A 36 -22.64 -4.07 -1.05
N THR A 37 -23.87 -3.61 -0.95
CA THR A 37 -24.31 -2.71 0.13
C THR A 37 -25.56 -3.21 0.80
N ARG A 38 -25.82 -2.74 2.01
CA ARG A 38 -27.07 -2.95 2.76
C ARG A 38 -27.52 -1.68 3.46
N ALA A 39 -28.84 -1.51 3.61
CA ALA A 39 -29.42 -0.31 4.19
C ALA A 39 -29.22 -0.18 5.71
N LYS A 40 -29.02 -1.32 6.42
CA LYS A 40 -28.78 -1.40 7.87
C LYS A 40 -28.07 -2.73 8.20
N LYS A 41 -27.38 -2.80 9.34
CA LYS A 41 -26.59 -3.98 9.77
C LYS A 41 -27.38 -5.29 9.80
N SER A 42 -28.68 -5.24 10.10
CA SER A 42 -29.56 -6.42 10.11
C SER A 42 -30.13 -6.82 8.74
N ALA A 43 -29.89 -6.03 7.69
CA ALA A 43 -30.34 -6.34 6.34
C ALA A 43 -29.33 -7.24 5.61
N LYS A 44 -29.82 -7.97 4.62
CA LYS A 44 -28.95 -8.70 3.69
C LYS A 44 -28.23 -7.73 2.77
N PHE A 45 -27.02 -8.08 2.37
CA PHE A 45 -26.30 -7.38 1.28
C PHE A 45 -27.03 -7.55 -0.04
N SER A 46 -27.10 -6.47 -0.81
CA SER A 46 -27.73 -6.38 -2.12
C SER A 46 -26.93 -5.38 -2.99
N ASN A 47 -27.45 -5.02 -4.16
CA ASN A 47 -26.80 -4.07 -5.07
C ASN A 47 -25.35 -4.48 -5.39
N ILE A 48 -25.17 -5.76 -5.77
CA ILE A 48 -23.87 -6.27 -6.17
C ILE A 48 -23.41 -5.53 -7.44
N THR A 49 -22.24 -4.94 -7.40
CA THR A 49 -21.67 -4.16 -8.51
C THR A 49 -20.22 -4.57 -8.73
N ASN A 50 -19.87 -4.90 -9.97
CA ASN A 50 -18.49 -5.10 -10.38
C ASN A 50 -17.72 -3.77 -10.36
N LEU A 51 -16.47 -3.73 -9.89
CA LEU A 51 -15.71 -2.48 -9.76
C LEU A 51 -15.19 -1.92 -11.09
N GLY A 52 -15.34 -2.65 -12.17
CA GLY A 52 -15.01 -2.19 -13.52
C GLY A 52 -13.54 -2.39 -13.92
N PRO A 53 -13.18 -2.00 -15.16
CA PRO A 53 -11.92 -2.39 -15.81
C PRO A 53 -10.66 -1.69 -15.27
N ASN A 54 -10.80 -0.67 -14.42
CA ASN A 54 -9.66 -0.07 -13.74
C ASN A 54 -9.13 -0.92 -12.59
N VAL A 55 -9.98 -1.83 -12.07
CA VAL A 55 -9.67 -2.78 -11.00
C VAL A 55 -9.58 -4.19 -11.57
N ASN A 56 -10.57 -4.61 -12.35
CA ASN A 56 -10.72 -5.99 -12.83
C ASN A 56 -10.15 -6.17 -14.23
N THR A 57 -9.54 -7.33 -14.48
CA THR A 57 -8.86 -7.70 -15.72
C THR A 57 -9.35 -9.06 -16.22
N PRO A 58 -8.89 -9.57 -17.38
CA PRO A 58 -9.13 -10.95 -17.77
C PRO A 58 -8.48 -12.02 -16.88
N GLY A 59 -7.59 -11.62 -15.96
CA GLY A 59 -6.97 -12.49 -14.96
C GLY A 59 -7.85 -12.71 -13.74
N GLN A 60 -7.23 -12.68 -12.57
CA GLN A 60 -7.90 -12.83 -11.29
C GLN A 60 -7.57 -11.65 -10.39
N GLU A 61 -8.60 -11.07 -9.80
CA GLU A 61 -8.49 -10.06 -8.76
C GLU A 61 -9.09 -10.61 -7.47
N VAL A 62 -8.26 -10.69 -6.43
CA VAL A 62 -8.61 -11.37 -5.18
C VAL A 62 -8.11 -10.59 -3.96
N PHE A 63 -8.56 -10.98 -2.75
CA PHE A 63 -8.15 -10.40 -1.47
C PHE A 63 -8.32 -8.87 -1.39
N PRO A 64 -9.52 -8.31 -1.70
CA PRO A 64 -9.74 -6.88 -1.56
C PRO A 64 -9.65 -6.43 -0.11
N ALA A 65 -9.03 -5.26 0.14
CA ALA A 65 -9.01 -4.58 1.42
C ALA A 65 -9.07 -3.07 1.20
N MET A 66 -9.90 -2.36 1.97
CA MET A 66 -10.01 -0.90 1.89
C MET A 66 -9.24 -0.25 3.03
N ARG A 67 -8.65 0.91 2.73
CA ARG A 67 -8.05 1.81 3.72
C ARG A 67 -8.53 3.23 3.48
N ASP A 68 -8.78 3.98 4.57
CA ASP A 68 -9.18 5.40 4.53
C ASP A 68 -10.38 5.68 3.60
N ASP A 69 -11.31 4.72 3.46
CA ASP A 69 -12.50 4.76 2.59
C ASP A 69 -12.21 5.10 1.11
N SER A 70 -10.96 5.20 0.73
CA SER A 70 -10.53 5.69 -0.59
C SER A 70 -9.47 4.84 -1.28
N LEU A 71 -8.76 3.98 -0.57
CA LEU A 71 -7.69 3.15 -1.12
C LEU A 71 -8.11 1.68 -1.10
N LEU A 72 -8.30 1.10 -2.27
CA LEU A 72 -8.55 -0.33 -2.44
C LEU A 72 -7.23 -1.04 -2.75
N TYR A 73 -6.83 -1.95 -1.88
CA TYR A 73 -5.74 -2.89 -2.11
C TYR A 73 -6.32 -4.24 -2.52
N PHE A 74 -5.67 -4.91 -3.46
CA PHE A 74 -6.07 -6.24 -3.92
C PHE A 74 -4.88 -6.94 -4.58
N SER A 75 -4.98 -8.24 -4.78
CA SER A 75 -3.96 -9.02 -5.49
C SER A 75 -4.47 -9.39 -6.88
N SER A 76 -3.63 -9.29 -7.90
CA SER A 76 -3.98 -9.60 -9.28
C SER A 76 -2.83 -10.28 -10.04
N ASP A 77 -3.19 -11.23 -10.91
CA ASP A 77 -2.31 -11.84 -11.91
C ASP A 77 -2.59 -11.32 -13.33
N GLY A 78 -3.58 -10.43 -13.49
CA GLY A 78 -3.99 -9.91 -14.80
C GLY A 78 -3.48 -8.50 -15.11
N HIS A 79 -3.19 -7.68 -14.11
CA HIS A 79 -2.47 -6.41 -14.28
C HIS A 79 -0.98 -6.66 -14.56
N VAL A 80 -0.32 -5.66 -15.19
CA VAL A 80 1.14 -5.76 -15.41
C VAL A 80 1.86 -5.77 -14.06
N GLY A 81 2.39 -6.93 -13.72
CA GLY A 81 2.99 -7.24 -12.43
C GLY A 81 4.47 -7.60 -12.52
N MET A 82 5.00 -8.14 -11.42
CA MET A 82 6.39 -8.57 -11.25
C MET A 82 6.48 -10.10 -11.08
N GLY A 83 5.41 -10.73 -10.61
CA GLY A 83 5.35 -12.16 -10.30
C GLY A 83 4.08 -12.83 -10.79
N GLY A 84 3.51 -13.68 -9.96
CA GLY A 84 2.19 -14.26 -10.16
C GLY A 84 1.09 -13.30 -9.69
N LEU A 85 0.59 -13.50 -8.49
CA LEU A 85 -0.30 -12.52 -7.84
C LEU A 85 0.54 -11.39 -7.22
N ASP A 86 0.39 -10.18 -7.72
CA ASP A 86 1.00 -8.97 -7.16
C ASP A 86 -0.06 -8.13 -6.44
N ILE A 87 0.33 -7.37 -5.42
CA ILE A 87 -0.54 -6.42 -4.73
C ILE A 87 -0.58 -5.10 -5.51
N PHE A 88 -1.82 -4.65 -5.77
CA PHE A 88 -2.14 -3.39 -6.43
C PHE A 88 -2.92 -2.49 -5.49
N VAL A 89 -2.87 -1.19 -5.76
CA VAL A 89 -3.70 -0.18 -5.11
C VAL A 89 -4.47 0.62 -6.16
N SER A 90 -5.76 0.85 -5.91
CA SER A 90 -6.59 1.73 -6.72
C SER A 90 -7.23 2.79 -5.82
N VAL A 91 -7.21 4.05 -6.28
CA VAL A 91 -7.77 5.19 -5.55
C VAL A 91 -9.22 5.40 -5.93
N LEU A 92 -10.12 5.47 -4.96
CA LEU A 92 -11.52 5.86 -5.17
C LEU A 92 -11.62 7.40 -5.27
N LYS A 93 -11.92 7.93 -6.45
CA LYS A 93 -12.10 9.35 -6.69
C LYS A 93 -13.40 9.61 -7.44
N ASN A 94 -14.21 10.55 -6.95
CA ASN A 94 -15.51 10.85 -7.54
C ASN A 94 -16.42 9.61 -7.72
N ASN A 95 -16.40 8.73 -6.72
CA ASN A 95 -17.13 7.45 -6.70
C ASN A 95 -16.74 6.46 -7.82
N GLN A 96 -15.53 6.60 -8.38
CA GLN A 96 -14.96 5.69 -9.37
C GLN A 96 -13.54 5.32 -8.97
N PHE A 97 -13.21 4.02 -9.03
CA PHE A 97 -11.85 3.55 -8.86
C PHE A 97 -11.00 3.95 -10.06
N GLN A 98 -9.84 4.51 -9.78
CA GLN A 98 -8.85 4.88 -10.79
C GLN A 98 -8.08 3.63 -11.23
N GLN A 99 -7.30 3.75 -12.32
CA GLN A 99 -6.43 2.67 -12.78
C GLN A 99 -5.56 2.16 -11.62
N ALA A 100 -5.53 0.85 -11.44
CA ALA A 100 -4.74 0.22 -10.40
C ALA A 100 -3.24 0.39 -10.66
N GLU A 101 -2.49 0.64 -9.59
CA GLU A 101 -1.03 0.82 -9.60
C GLU A 101 -0.37 -0.33 -8.82
N ASN A 102 0.70 -0.90 -9.38
CA ASN A 102 1.48 -1.95 -8.72
C ASN A 102 2.23 -1.36 -7.53
N MET A 103 2.17 -2.03 -6.36
CA MET A 103 2.87 -1.60 -5.14
C MET A 103 4.39 -1.69 -5.23
N MET A 104 4.93 -2.33 -6.27
CA MET A 104 6.34 -2.47 -6.55
C MET A 104 7.16 -3.10 -5.41
N VAL A 105 8.48 -3.21 -5.60
CA VAL A 105 9.38 -3.63 -4.53
C VAL A 105 9.41 -2.60 -3.40
N PRO A 106 9.52 -3.01 -2.14
CA PRO A 106 9.75 -4.37 -1.65
C PRO A 106 8.46 -5.15 -1.33
N ILE A 107 7.28 -4.58 -1.59
CA ILE A 107 6.00 -5.25 -1.35
C ILE A 107 5.87 -6.42 -2.33
N ASN A 108 5.89 -6.13 -3.63
CA ASN A 108 5.83 -7.14 -4.66
C ASN A 108 7.20 -7.69 -5.04
N SER A 109 7.22 -8.93 -5.55
CA SER A 109 8.40 -9.67 -5.96
C SER A 109 8.10 -10.48 -7.23
N CYS A 110 8.98 -11.41 -7.62
CA CYS A 110 8.70 -12.36 -8.70
C CYS A 110 7.88 -13.58 -8.26
N TRP A 111 7.29 -13.54 -7.08
CA TRP A 111 6.46 -14.58 -6.47
C TRP A 111 5.03 -14.09 -6.30
N ASP A 112 4.21 -14.83 -5.53
CA ASP A 112 2.86 -14.37 -5.21
C ASP A 112 2.86 -13.51 -3.95
N GLU A 113 2.16 -12.39 -3.99
CA GLU A 113 1.85 -11.53 -2.85
C GLU A 113 0.34 -11.36 -2.71
N ILE A 114 -0.19 -11.68 -1.55
CA ILE A 114 -1.64 -11.70 -1.32
C ILE A 114 -2.04 -11.09 0.02
N GLY A 115 -3.25 -10.53 0.06
CA GLY A 115 -3.95 -10.21 1.30
C GLY A 115 -3.30 -9.11 2.13
N MET A 116 -3.00 -7.94 1.56
CA MET A 116 -2.46 -6.81 2.31
C MET A 116 -3.49 -6.23 3.28
N ILE A 117 -3.10 -6.08 4.55
CA ILE A 117 -3.86 -5.37 5.57
C ILE A 117 -2.96 -4.38 6.31
N TYR A 118 -3.52 -3.23 6.69
CA TYR A 118 -2.82 -2.21 7.48
C TYR A 118 -3.09 -2.39 8.98
N ASP A 119 -2.04 -2.12 9.77
CA ASP A 119 -2.15 -2.02 11.22
C ASP A 119 -2.21 -0.54 11.60
N GLU A 120 -3.39 -0.05 11.94
CA GLU A 120 -3.64 1.35 12.28
C GLU A 120 -3.26 1.69 13.73
N THR A 121 -2.72 0.74 14.52
CA THR A 121 -2.26 1.03 15.87
C THR A 121 -1.04 1.97 15.85
N PRO A 122 -1.09 3.09 16.60
CA PRO A 122 0.04 4.02 16.62
C PRO A 122 1.32 3.33 17.10
N SER A 123 2.42 3.53 16.38
CA SER A 123 3.74 3.07 16.82
C SER A 123 4.84 3.95 16.26
N LEU A 124 5.96 4.00 16.97
CA LEU A 124 7.12 4.80 16.60
C LEU A 124 8.23 3.91 16.04
N ASP A 125 8.97 4.44 15.07
CA ASP A 125 10.20 3.81 14.62
C ASP A 125 11.22 3.79 15.79
N PRO A 126 11.72 2.61 16.19
CA PRO A 126 12.69 2.50 17.29
C PRO A 126 13.96 3.33 17.06
N LYS A 127 14.36 3.58 15.82
CA LYS A 127 15.58 4.31 15.46
C LYS A 127 15.39 5.84 15.45
N SER A 128 14.32 6.31 14.81
CA SER A 128 14.07 7.75 14.63
C SER A 128 13.11 8.33 15.66
N LYS A 129 12.38 7.46 16.39
CA LYS A 129 11.28 7.83 17.30
C LYS A 129 10.15 8.63 16.60
N SER A 130 10.17 8.68 15.28
CA SER A 130 9.11 9.25 14.47
C SER A 130 8.02 8.21 14.22
N PRO A 131 6.74 8.59 14.05
CA PRO A 131 5.70 7.64 13.70
C PRO A 131 5.99 6.99 12.34
N TYR A 132 5.64 5.73 12.19
CA TYR A 132 5.59 5.12 10.87
C TYR A 132 4.50 5.82 10.03
N LEU A 133 4.77 6.03 8.74
CA LEU A 133 3.76 6.53 7.79
C LEU A 133 2.69 5.47 7.52
N ALA A 134 3.10 4.20 7.51
CA ALA A 134 2.22 3.06 7.39
C ALA A 134 2.93 1.80 7.90
N LYS A 135 2.17 0.81 8.32
CA LYS A 135 2.63 -0.52 8.67
C LYS A 135 1.51 -1.53 8.48
N GLY A 136 1.84 -2.79 8.35
CA GLY A 136 0.84 -3.83 8.13
C GLY A 136 1.44 -5.17 7.78
N PHE A 137 0.62 -6.04 7.23
CA PHE A 137 0.98 -7.41 6.90
C PHE A 137 0.49 -7.77 5.50
N PHE A 138 1.18 -8.68 4.86
CA PHE A 138 0.75 -9.37 3.64
C PHE A 138 1.32 -10.79 3.64
N SER A 139 0.77 -11.67 2.83
CA SER A 139 1.33 -13.02 2.64
C SER A 139 2.12 -13.10 1.35
N SER A 140 3.19 -13.91 1.35
CA SER A 140 3.96 -14.20 0.15
C SER A 140 4.63 -15.57 0.23
N ASN A 141 4.76 -16.23 -0.92
CA ASN A 141 5.51 -17.48 -1.09
C ASN A 141 6.97 -17.25 -1.52
N ARG A 142 7.48 -16.01 -1.35
CA ARG A 142 8.88 -15.65 -1.66
C ARG A 142 9.88 -16.45 -0.84
N PRO A 143 11.11 -16.74 -1.37
CA PRO A 143 12.14 -17.45 -0.63
C PRO A 143 12.55 -16.76 0.67
N GLY A 144 12.94 -17.56 1.66
CA GLY A 144 13.42 -17.09 2.97
C GLY A 144 12.42 -17.26 4.10
N GLY A 145 11.18 -17.67 3.79
CA GLY A 145 10.18 -18.05 4.76
C GLY A 145 10.34 -19.49 5.29
N ARG A 146 9.33 -19.99 5.98
CA ARG A 146 9.32 -21.33 6.60
C ARG A 146 8.40 -22.33 5.90
N GLY A 147 7.52 -21.87 5.02
CA GLY A 147 6.52 -22.68 4.35
C GLY A 147 6.34 -22.32 2.88
N GLY A 148 5.16 -22.54 2.37
CA GLY A 148 4.73 -22.04 1.07
C GLY A 148 4.45 -20.54 1.18
N ASP A 149 3.31 -20.20 1.79
CA ASP A 149 2.97 -18.80 2.08
C ASP A 149 3.35 -18.45 3.51
N ASP A 150 4.07 -17.35 3.70
CA ASP A 150 4.46 -16.79 4.98
C ASP A 150 3.88 -15.38 5.15
N ILE A 151 3.64 -14.96 6.39
CA ILE A 151 3.17 -13.62 6.71
C ILE A 151 4.37 -12.69 6.88
N TYR A 152 4.39 -11.63 6.09
CA TYR A 152 5.40 -10.58 6.12
C TYR A 152 4.84 -9.32 6.77
N TYR A 153 5.63 -8.72 7.66
CA TYR A 153 5.36 -7.42 8.26
C TYR A 153 6.09 -6.33 7.48
N PHE A 154 5.40 -5.27 7.11
CA PHE A 154 6.01 -4.11 6.47
C PHE A 154 5.85 -2.84 7.29
N VAL A 155 6.79 -1.92 7.12
CA VAL A 155 6.72 -0.56 7.64
C VAL A 155 7.14 0.44 6.57
N LEU A 156 6.37 1.50 6.42
CA LEU A 156 6.75 2.67 5.64
C LEU A 156 7.27 3.74 6.61
N ARG A 157 8.55 4.04 6.51
CA ARG A 157 9.21 5.05 7.35
C ARG A 157 9.19 6.41 6.69
N PRO A 158 9.15 7.50 7.48
CA PRO A 158 9.44 8.83 6.95
C PRO A 158 10.81 8.84 6.26
N LEU A 159 10.89 9.51 5.12
CA LEU A 159 12.18 9.75 4.48
C LEU A 159 12.99 10.72 5.35
N VAL A 160 14.17 10.30 5.74
CA VAL A 160 15.12 11.13 6.47
C VAL A 160 16.27 11.42 5.53
N TYR A 161 16.41 12.69 5.19
CA TYR A 161 17.55 13.17 4.39
C TYR A 161 18.64 13.66 5.32
N SER A 162 19.89 13.37 4.99
CA SER A 162 21.06 13.93 5.66
C SER A 162 21.97 14.57 4.63
N ILE A 163 22.55 15.70 4.99
CA ILE A 163 23.57 16.38 4.22
C ILE A 163 24.84 16.41 5.07
N ALA A 164 25.94 15.96 4.50
CA ALA A 164 27.26 16.04 5.11
C ALA A 164 28.21 16.80 4.17
N GLY A 165 29.09 17.60 4.74
CA GLY A 165 30.01 18.39 3.96
C GLY A 165 31.11 18.98 4.82
N PHE A 166 32.00 19.74 4.18
CA PHE A 166 33.12 20.42 4.83
C PHE A 166 33.11 21.91 4.48
N VAL A 167 33.37 22.75 5.46
CA VAL A 167 33.63 24.18 5.24
C VAL A 167 35.11 24.42 5.32
N LYS A 168 35.67 25.06 4.28
CA LYS A 168 37.10 25.37 4.14
C LYS A 168 37.31 26.83 3.79
N ASP A 169 38.36 27.39 4.30
CA ASP A 169 38.87 28.70 3.82
C ASP A 169 39.26 28.59 2.36
N ALA A 170 38.80 29.52 1.54
CA ALA A 170 39.01 29.48 0.08
C ALA A 170 40.46 29.72 -0.34
N ALA A 171 41.24 30.41 0.47
CA ALA A 171 42.63 30.74 0.15
C ALA A 171 43.63 29.69 0.69
N THR A 172 43.40 29.25 1.94
CA THR A 172 44.30 28.33 2.63
C THR A 172 43.91 26.85 2.49
N LEU A 173 42.67 26.57 2.08
CA LEU A 173 42.06 25.23 2.01
C LEU A 173 41.99 24.51 3.36
N GLN A 174 42.21 25.21 4.48
CA GLN A 174 42.08 24.65 5.81
C GLN A 174 40.62 24.54 6.21
N TYR A 175 40.30 23.54 7.03
CA TYR A 175 38.97 23.41 7.61
C TYR A 175 38.69 24.56 8.58
N ILE A 176 37.46 25.05 8.60
CA ILE A 176 37.00 26.10 9.50
C ILE A 176 36.14 25.48 10.59
N ASP A 177 36.60 25.58 11.84
CA ASP A 177 35.83 25.21 13.03
C ASP A 177 34.89 26.35 13.42
N GLY A 178 33.69 26.00 13.92
CA GLY A 178 32.70 26.95 14.39
C GLY A 178 32.06 27.83 13.31
N ALA A 179 32.21 27.51 12.05
CA ALA A 179 31.48 28.21 10.99
C ALA A 179 29.98 27.92 11.05
N GLU A 180 29.15 28.95 11.02
CA GLU A 180 27.69 28.80 10.92
C GLU A 180 27.33 28.38 9.51
N VAL A 181 26.63 27.25 9.40
CA VAL A 181 26.08 26.74 8.15
C VAL A 181 24.55 26.75 8.24
N GLU A 182 23.91 27.43 7.31
CA GLU A 182 22.44 27.41 7.17
C GLU A 182 22.04 26.61 5.93
N ILE A 183 21.18 25.63 6.12
CA ILE A 183 20.57 24.83 5.04
C ILE A 183 19.15 25.32 4.89
N ILE A 184 18.79 25.74 3.67
CA ILE A 184 17.44 26.23 3.35
C ILE A 184 16.78 25.20 2.42
N GLY A 185 15.65 24.64 2.83
CA GLY A 185 14.82 23.76 2.01
C GLY A 185 14.05 24.52 0.93
N SER A 186 13.71 23.83 -0.15
CA SER A 186 12.85 24.40 -1.20
C SER A 186 11.42 24.71 -0.73
N ASP A 187 11.02 24.15 0.41
CA ASP A 187 9.76 24.41 1.11
C ASP A 187 9.81 25.61 2.06
N GLY A 188 10.97 26.32 2.13
CA GLY A 188 11.21 27.44 3.03
C GLY A 188 11.62 27.05 4.45
N SER A 189 11.77 25.75 4.75
CA SER A 189 12.35 25.31 6.02
C SER A 189 13.83 25.69 6.11
N SER A 190 14.32 26.01 7.31
CA SER A 190 15.76 26.25 7.53
C SER A 190 16.26 25.48 8.73
N TYR A 191 17.53 25.06 8.64
CA TYR A 191 18.27 24.42 9.71
C TYR A 191 19.67 25.02 9.79
N LYS A 192 20.09 25.37 11.02
CA LYS A 192 21.41 25.94 11.29
C LYS A 192 22.24 25.00 12.14
N THR A 193 23.51 24.90 11.81
CA THR A 193 24.50 24.16 12.59
C THR A 193 25.85 24.85 12.53
N LEU A 194 26.74 24.47 13.45
CA LEU A 194 28.15 24.88 13.41
C LEU A 194 29.01 23.72 12.95
N THR A 195 30.08 24.03 12.24
CA THR A 195 31.10 23.03 11.90
C THR A 195 31.90 22.64 13.15
N ASP A 196 32.31 21.38 13.24
CA ASP A 196 33.21 20.82 14.22
C ASP A 196 34.36 20.09 13.48
N ILE A 197 35.59 20.15 14.05
CA ILE A 197 36.79 19.51 13.51
C ILE A 197 37.11 18.24 14.28
#